data_e5b1c99ca47fda7e7dc061e44529d4fe
#
_entry.id   e5b1c99ca47fda7e7dc061e44529d4fe
#
_cell.length_a   1.000
_cell.length_b   1.000
_cell.length_c   1.000
_cell.angle_alpha   90.00
_cell.angle_beta   90.00
_cell.angle_gamma   90.00
#
_symmetry.space_group_name_H-M   'P 1'
#
loop_
_entity.id
_entity.type
_entity.pdbx_description
1 polymer ?
#
loop_
_entity_poly.entity_id
_entity_poly.type
_entity_poly.pdbx_seq_one_letter_code
_entity_poly.pdbx_strand_id
1 'polypeptide(L)'
;FVLRATGWTNKATIKARIEEVLDQVGMTGKGYKMPNELSGGEQQRIVIARAILNRPDIILADEPTGNLDTETGRKIVELLKSICATGSAIMMTTHNLHLLSEYPGVVYRFENHHIKEVTHEYSRMERSQNETEKGEKTTVTPQETAE
;
A
#
# COMPACT_ATOMS: atom_id res chain seq x y z
N PHE A 1 19.25 -14.48 4.53
CA PHE A 1 19.25 -15.48 3.45
C PHE A 1 19.13 -14.83 2.05
N VAL A 2 18.08 -14.05 1.77
CA VAL A 2 17.77 -13.47 0.44
C VAL A 2 18.97 -12.77 -0.19
N LEU A 3 19.61 -11.81 0.48
CA LEU A 3 20.76 -11.08 -0.04
C LEU A 3 21.95 -12.00 -0.39
N ARG A 4 22.21 -13.01 0.45
CA ARG A 4 23.27 -13.98 0.17
C ARG A 4 22.97 -14.84 -1.06
N ALA A 5 21.71 -15.27 -1.22
CA ALA A 5 21.27 -16.04 -2.38
C ALA A 5 21.38 -15.24 -3.69
N THR A 6 21.38 -13.91 -3.62
CA THR A 6 21.53 -13.00 -4.75
C THR A 6 22.96 -12.41 -4.89
N GLY A 7 23.95 -13.06 -4.25
CA GLY A 7 25.39 -12.76 -4.48
C GLY A 7 26.01 -11.75 -3.51
N TRP A 8 25.27 -11.27 -2.49
CA TRP A 8 25.87 -10.40 -1.47
C TRP A 8 26.74 -11.21 -0.51
N THR A 9 28.01 -10.85 -0.42
CA THR A 9 29.01 -11.57 0.39
C THR A 9 29.47 -10.80 1.62
N ASN A 10 29.55 -9.48 1.54
CA ASN A 10 30.04 -8.64 2.62
C ASN A 10 29.00 -8.50 3.75
N LYS A 11 29.36 -8.95 4.94
CA LYS A 11 28.46 -8.94 6.13
C LYS A 11 28.06 -7.53 6.54
N ALA A 12 28.97 -6.55 6.43
CA ALA A 12 28.69 -5.17 6.83
C ALA A 12 27.65 -4.51 5.90
N THR A 13 27.82 -4.69 4.57
CA THR A 13 26.89 -4.15 3.58
C THR A 13 25.52 -4.84 3.66
N ILE A 14 25.48 -6.16 3.93
CA ILE A 14 24.24 -6.90 4.18
C ILE A 14 23.50 -6.31 5.39
N LYS A 15 24.22 -6.10 6.50
CA LYS A 15 23.62 -5.55 7.72
C LYS A 15 23.08 -4.14 7.48
N ALA A 16 23.87 -3.27 6.88
CA ALA A 16 23.46 -1.90 6.56
C ALA A 16 22.21 -1.88 5.67
N ARG A 17 22.14 -2.76 4.66
CA ARG A 17 20.97 -2.85 3.77
C ARG A 17 19.72 -3.34 4.50
N ILE A 18 19.85 -4.29 5.41
CA ILE A 18 18.73 -4.76 6.23
C ILE A 18 18.20 -3.62 7.13
N GLU A 19 19.09 -2.89 7.79
CA GLU A 19 18.72 -1.75 8.64
C GLU A 19 18.03 -0.64 7.83
N GLU A 20 18.56 -0.27 6.68
CA GLU A 20 17.99 0.69 5.74
C GLU A 20 16.55 0.29 5.34
N VAL A 21 16.35 -0.97 4.97
CA VAL A 21 15.04 -1.47 4.53
C VAL A 21 14.05 -1.56 5.68
N LEU A 22 14.49 -1.99 6.87
CA LEU A 22 13.62 -2.01 8.06
C LEU A 22 13.17 -0.59 8.46
N ASP A 23 14.06 0.39 8.33
CA ASP A 23 13.70 1.79 8.55
C ASP A 23 12.68 2.27 7.51
N GLN A 24 12.91 1.98 6.23
CA GLN A 24 12.02 2.35 5.13
C GLN A 24 10.59 1.83 5.30
N VAL A 25 10.42 0.64 5.88
CA VAL A 25 9.10 0.06 6.14
C VAL A 25 8.55 0.36 7.54
N GLY A 26 9.26 1.19 8.35
CA GLY A 26 8.85 1.54 9.72
C GLY A 26 8.95 0.39 10.71
N MET A 27 9.94 -0.49 10.52
CA MET A 27 10.20 -1.67 11.38
C MET A 27 11.57 -1.61 12.06
N THR A 28 12.14 -0.42 12.22
CA THR A 28 13.41 -0.19 12.93
C THR A 28 13.38 -0.84 14.31
N GLY A 29 14.43 -1.57 14.65
CA GLY A 29 14.57 -2.25 15.94
C GLY A 29 13.71 -3.51 16.10
N LYS A 30 12.95 -3.94 15.09
CA LYS A 30 12.10 -5.15 15.15
C LYS A 30 12.59 -6.31 14.30
N GLY A 31 13.77 -6.19 13.68
CA GLY A 31 14.31 -7.22 12.78
C GLY A 31 14.68 -8.57 13.45
N TYR A 32 14.66 -8.62 14.78
CA TYR A 32 14.90 -9.86 15.56
C TYR A 32 13.61 -10.58 15.98
N LYS A 33 12.43 -9.95 15.80
CA LYS A 33 11.16 -10.53 16.22
C LYS A 33 10.76 -11.69 15.31
N MET A 34 10.14 -12.69 15.92
CA MET A 34 9.54 -13.80 15.20
C MET A 34 8.17 -13.38 14.62
N PRO A 35 7.69 -14.00 13.52
CA PRO A 35 6.41 -13.63 12.91
C PRO A 35 5.22 -13.63 13.86
N ASN A 36 5.17 -14.57 14.81
CA ASN A 36 4.10 -14.68 15.81
C ASN A 36 4.13 -13.59 16.90
N GLU A 37 5.20 -12.79 16.95
CA GLU A 37 5.33 -11.64 17.85
C GLU A 37 4.95 -10.32 17.16
N LEU A 38 4.54 -10.36 15.90
CA LEU A 38 4.19 -9.22 15.07
C LEU A 38 2.68 -9.19 14.78
N SER A 39 2.10 -7.99 14.78
CA SER A 39 0.74 -7.78 14.26
C SER A 39 0.66 -8.08 12.76
N GLY A 40 -0.55 -8.29 12.23
CA GLY A 40 -0.74 -8.55 10.78
C GLY A 40 -0.14 -7.46 9.90
N GLY A 41 -0.33 -6.19 10.25
CA GLY A 41 0.28 -5.07 9.52
C GLY A 41 1.80 -5.03 9.64
N GLU A 42 2.38 -5.40 10.78
CA GLU A 42 3.83 -5.52 10.95
C GLU A 42 4.41 -6.68 10.14
N GLN A 43 3.71 -7.82 10.11
CA GLN A 43 4.08 -8.96 9.26
C GLN A 43 4.10 -8.55 7.78
N GLN A 44 3.07 -7.82 7.33
CA GLN A 44 2.99 -7.34 5.97
C GLN A 44 4.13 -6.36 5.64
N ARG A 45 4.50 -5.45 6.56
CA ARG A 45 5.67 -4.58 6.42
C ARG A 45 6.97 -5.37 6.27
N ILE A 46 7.16 -6.44 7.02
CA ILE A 46 8.33 -7.34 6.89
C ILE A 46 8.32 -8.08 5.53
N VAL A 47 7.15 -8.50 5.03
CA VAL A 47 7.04 -9.09 3.68
C VAL A 47 7.46 -8.08 2.61
N ILE A 48 7.01 -6.82 2.72
CA ILE A 48 7.41 -5.74 1.82
C ILE A 48 8.92 -5.46 1.95
N ALA A 49 9.45 -5.39 3.19
CA ALA A 49 10.89 -5.23 3.45
C ALA A 49 11.71 -6.27 2.71
N ARG A 50 11.29 -7.53 2.76
CA ARG A 50 11.94 -8.63 2.05
C ARG A 50 11.90 -8.44 0.53
N ALA A 51 10.79 -7.96 0.00
CA ALA A 51 10.65 -7.73 -1.45
C ALA A 51 11.61 -6.66 -1.95
N ILE A 52 11.83 -5.57 -1.19
CA ILE A 52 12.67 -4.44 -1.62
C ILE A 52 14.17 -4.58 -1.29
N LEU A 53 14.58 -5.67 -0.63
CA LEU A 53 16.00 -5.89 -0.25
C LEU A 53 16.97 -5.74 -1.42
N ASN A 54 16.63 -6.26 -2.59
CA ASN A 54 17.47 -6.26 -3.79
C ASN A 54 17.19 -5.07 -4.73
N ARG A 55 16.44 -4.06 -4.29
CA ARG A 55 16.06 -2.89 -5.11
C ARG A 55 15.46 -3.32 -6.46
N PRO A 56 14.34 -4.06 -6.46
CA PRO A 56 13.73 -4.56 -7.69
C PRO A 56 13.16 -3.39 -8.51
N ASP A 57 13.19 -3.54 -9.84
CA ASP A 57 12.52 -2.61 -10.74
C ASP A 57 10.99 -2.75 -10.68
N ILE A 58 10.49 -3.97 -10.39
CA ILE A 58 9.06 -4.29 -10.33
C ILE A 58 8.74 -5.11 -9.07
N ILE A 59 7.67 -4.73 -8.38
CA ILE A 59 7.11 -5.45 -7.23
C ILE A 59 5.72 -5.94 -7.61
N LEU A 60 5.48 -7.23 -7.42
CA LEU A 60 4.17 -7.85 -7.57
C LEU A 60 3.58 -8.09 -6.18
N ALA A 61 2.42 -7.51 -5.90
CA ALA A 61 1.72 -7.62 -4.63
C ALA A 61 0.33 -8.22 -4.85
N ASP A 62 0.14 -9.44 -4.37
CA ASP A 62 -1.13 -10.14 -4.47
C ASP A 62 -1.92 -9.94 -3.18
N GLU A 63 -3.06 -9.22 -3.26
CA GLU A 63 -3.94 -8.87 -2.14
C GLU A 63 -3.19 -8.39 -0.88
N PRO A 64 -2.30 -7.37 -0.98
CA PRO A 64 -1.41 -7.02 0.13
C PRO A 64 -2.14 -6.46 1.37
N THR A 65 -3.44 -6.20 1.27
CA THR A 65 -4.28 -5.66 2.35
C THR A 65 -5.43 -6.58 2.74
N GLY A 66 -5.56 -7.75 2.11
CA GLY A 66 -6.74 -8.61 2.21
C GLY A 66 -7.08 -9.12 3.62
N ASN A 67 -6.08 -9.25 4.49
CA ASN A 67 -6.23 -9.72 5.88
C ASN A 67 -6.05 -8.61 6.93
N LEU A 68 -6.16 -7.34 6.52
CA LEU A 68 -5.95 -6.19 7.40
C LEU A 68 -7.23 -5.38 7.56
N ASP A 69 -7.35 -4.70 8.69
CA ASP A 69 -8.38 -3.68 8.85
C ASP A 69 -8.13 -2.51 7.87
N THR A 70 -9.18 -1.73 7.63
CA THR A 70 -9.15 -0.66 6.63
C THR A 70 -8.04 0.36 6.87
N GLU A 71 -7.81 0.77 8.12
CA GLU A 71 -6.79 1.78 8.44
C GLU A 71 -5.37 1.22 8.24
N THR A 72 -5.14 0.00 8.72
CA THR A 72 -3.86 -0.69 8.51
C THR A 72 -3.62 -0.96 7.02
N GLY A 73 -4.66 -1.35 6.27
CA GLY A 73 -4.60 -1.53 4.82
C GLY A 73 -4.17 -0.26 4.09
N ARG A 74 -4.76 0.89 4.43
CA ARG A 74 -4.33 2.20 3.87
C ARG A 74 -2.85 2.47 4.11
N LYS A 75 -2.36 2.27 5.33
CA LYS A 75 -0.93 2.45 5.67
C LYS A 75 -0.01 1.54 4.86
N ILE A 76 -0.46 0.35 4.48
CA ILE A 76 0.30 -0.55 3.59
C ILE A 76 0.31 -0.01 2.15
N VAL A 77 -0.82 0.49 1.63
CA VAL A 77 -0.87 1.09 0.29
C VAL A 77 -0.01 2.35 0.22
N GLU A 78 -0.06 3.21 1.24
CA GLU A 78 0.81 4.40 1.35
C GLU A 78 2.30 4.03 1.37
N LEU A 79 2.66 2.97 2.09
CA LEU A 79 4.03 2.44 2.08
C LEU A 79 4.42 1.98 0.67
N LEU A 80 3.59 1.20 0.00
CA LEU A 80 3.85 0.77 -1.38
C LEU A 80 3.99 1.97 -2.32
N LYS A 81 3.13 2.98 -2.19
CA LYS A 81 3.21 4.23 -2.96
C LYS A 81 4.53 4.98 -2.71
N SER A 82 5.00 5.04 -1.47
CA SER A 82 6.29 5.64 -1.14
C SER A 82 7.46 4.89 -1.80
N ILE A 83 7.40 3.56 -1.83
CA ILE A 83 8.39 2.71 -2.51
C ILE A 83 8.34 2.95 -4.02
N CYS A 84 7.14 3.05 -4.61
CA CYS A 84 6.99 3.40 -6.02
C CYS A 84 7.67 4.73 -6.37
N ALA A 85 7.55 5.74 -5.50
CA ALA A 85 8.20 7.03 -5.67
C ALA A 85 9.75 6.96 -5.64
N THR A 86 10.33 5.88 -5.11
CA THR A 86 11.80 5.65 -5.15
C THR A 86 12.28 4.97 -6.42
N GLY A 87 11.39 4.67 -7.38
CA GLY A 87 11.73 4.16 -8.72
C GLY A 87 11.31 2.73 -9.02
N SER A 88 10.78 1.97 -8.07
CA SER A 88 10.21 0.63 -8.35
C SER A 88 8.79 0.76 -8.90
N ALA A 89 8.47 0.06 -9.98
CA ALA A 89 7.07 -0.10 -10.41
C ALA A 89 6.35 -1.09 -9.49
N ILE A 90 5.07 -0.82 -9.19
CA ILE A 90 4.25 -1.73 -8.36
C ILE A 90 3.03 -2.16 -9.15
N MET A 91 2.84 -3.47 -9.25
CA MET A 91 1.61 -4.08 -9.74
C MET A 91 0.93 -4.79 -8.57
N MET A 92 -0.31 -4.41 -8.27
CA MET A 92 -1.06 -4.93 -7.14
C MET A 92 -2.39 -5.51 -7.60
N THR A 93 -2.76 -6.70 -7.10
CA THR A 93 -4.13 -7.19 -7.20
C THR A 93 -4.92 -6.76 -5.96
N THR A 94 -6.19 -6.41 -6.13
CA THR A 94 -7.11 -6.16 -5.02
C THR A 94 -8.56 -6.33 -5.46
N HIS A 95 -9.40 -6.78 -4.55
CA HIS A 95 -10.85 -6.73 -4.68
C HIS A 95 -11.49 -5.57 -3.89
N ASN A 96 -10.68 -4.77 -3.19
CA ASN A 96 -11.13 -3.61 -2.43
C ASN A 96 -11.26 -2.37 -3.34
N LEU A 97 -12.48 -2.10 -3.80
CA LEU A 97 -12.78 -0.99 -4.70
C LEU A 97 -12.52 0.39 -4.05
N HIS A 98 -12.60 0.52 -2.73
CA HIS A 98 -12.27 1.77 -2.03
C HIS A 98 -10.80 2.16 -2.22
N LEU A 99 -9.89 1.19 -2.22
CA LEU A 99 -8.48 1.48 -2.46
C LEU A 99 -8.23 2.02 -3.87
N LEU A 100 -9.01 1.55 -4.86
CA LEU A 100 -8.89 2.02 -6.24
C LEU A 100 -9.35 3.47 -6.41
N SER A 101 -10.32 3.93 -5.61
CA SER A 101 -10.76 5.32 -5.61
C SER A 101 -9.85 6.24 -4.81
N GLU A 102 -9.28 5.79 -3.70
CA GLU A 102 -8.39 6.58 -2.85
C GLU A 102 -6.96 6.72 -3.42
N TYR A 103 -6.50 5.72 -4.17
CA TYR A 103 -5.13 5.67 -4.69
C TYR A 103 -5.14 5.57 -6.22
N PRO A 104 -5.07 6.69 -6.93
CA PRO A 104 -5.12 6.70 -8.39
C PRO A 104 -3.92 5.96 -9.00
N GLY A 105 -4.21 5.21 -10.04
CA GLY A 105 -3.24 4.43 -10.80
C GLY A 105 -3.86 3.88 -12.07
N VAL A 106 -3.09 3.15 -12.86
CA VAL A 106 -3.63 2.45 -14.03
C VAL A 106 -4.34 1.19 -13.56
N VAL A 107 -5.63 1.07 -13.83
CA VAL A 107 -6.46 -0.04 -13.38
C VAL A 107 -6.80 -0.97 -14.53
N TYR A 108 -6.47 -2.24 -14.37
CA TYR A 108 -6.84 -3.30 -15.28
C TYR A 108 -7.86 -4.22 -14.62
N ARG A 109 -8.98 -4.48 -15.29
CA ARG A 109 -9.95 -5.51 -14.88
C ARG A 109 -9.68 -6.79 -15.63
N PHE A 110 -9.63 -7.89 -14.89
CA PHE A 110 -9.52 -9.23 -15.43
C PHE A 110 -10.92 -9.89 -15.39
N GLU A 111 -11.51 -10.11 -16.54
CA GLU A 111 -12.86 -10.68 -16.65
C GLU A 111 -12.97 -11.55 -17.89
N ASN A 112 -13.62 -12.72 -17.77
CA ASN A 112 -13.86 -13.66 -18.88
C ASN A 112 -12.61 -13.99 -19.71
N HIS A 113 -11.46 -14.22 -19.06
CA HIS A 113 -10.15 -14.47 -19.67
C HIS A 113 -9.58 -13.30 -20.50
N HIS A 114 -10.13 -12.10 -20.33
CA HIS A 114 -9.64 -10.88 -20.99
C HIS A 114 -9.17 -9.86 -19.95
N ILE A 115 -8.19 -9.07 -20.34
CA ILE A 115 -7.69 -7.93 -19.56
C ILE A 115 -8.18 -6.66 -20.27
N LYS A 116 -8.83 -5.78 -19.52
CA LYS A 116 -9.29 -4.47 -20.02
C LYS A 116 -8.79 -3.37 -19.09
N GLU A 117 -8.25 -2.31 -19.66
CA GLU A 117 -7.98 -1.10 -18.90
C GLU A 117 -9.30 -0.38 -18.58
N VAL A 118 -9.49 -0.05 -17.30
CA VAL A 118 -10.73 0.54 -16.77
C VAL A 118 -10.45 1.76 -15.87
N THR A 119 -9.27 2.35 -15.98
CA THR A 119 -8.81 3.49 -15.19
C THR A 119 -9.85 4.62 -15.12
N HIS A 120 -10.48 4.96 -16.24
CA HIS A 120 -11.48 6.02 -16.32
C HIS A 120 -12.80 5.72 -15.58
N GLU A 121 -13.13 4.44 -15.38
CA GLU A 121 -14.35 4.05 -14.65
C GLU A 121 -14.19 4.42 -13.17
N TYR A 122 -13.01 4.23 -12.59
CA TYR A 122 -12.72 4.53 -11.18
C TYR A 122 -12.45 6.01 -10.93
N SER A 123 -11.81 6.72 -11.84
CA SER A 123 -11.61 8.18 -11.75
C SER A 123 -12.93 8.98 -11.75
N ARG A 124 -14.01 8.43 -12.29
CA ARG A 124 -15.35 9.05 -12.24
C ARG A 124 -16.04 8.84 -10.90
N MET A 125 -15.82 7.70 -10.23
CA MET A 125 -16.40 7.42 -8.90
C MET A 125 -15.89 8.41 -7.85
N GLU A 126 -14.62 8.84 -7.91
CA GLU A 126 -14.06 9.86 -7.03
C GLU A 126 -14.82 11.20 -7.14
N ARG A 127 -15.15 11.63 -8.35
CA ARG A 127 -15.85 12.91 -8.58
C ARG A 127 -17.26 12.90 -8.01
N SER A 128 -17.98 11.79 -8.19
CA SER A 128 -19.35 11.64 -7.68
C SER A 128 -19.40 11.58 -6.16
N GLN A 129 -18.45 10.93 -5.48
CA GLN A 129 -18.38 10.87 -4.03
C GLN A 129 -18.00 12.23 -3.41
N ASN A 130 -17.05 12.95 -4.01
CA ASN A 130 -16.65 14.28 -3.55
C ASN A 130 -17.76 15.35 -3.73
N GLU A 131 -18.62 15.20 -4.72
CA GLU A 131 -19.78 16.07 -4.93
C GLU A 131 -20.88 15.81 -3.91
N THR A 132 -21.11 14.54 -3.53
CA THR A 132 -22.10 14.16 -2.51
C THR A 132 -21.67 14.64 -1.11
N GLU A 133 -20.41 14.48 -0.73
CA GLU A 133 -19.89 14.95 0.56
C GLU A 133 -19.86 16.50 0.67
N LYS A 134 -19.68 17.21 -0.43
CA LYS A 134 -19.79 18.68 -0.43
C LYS A 134 -21.24 19.15 -0.34
N GLY A 135 -22.19 18.42 -0.90
CA GLY A 135 -23.63 18.73 -0.83
C GLY A 135 -24.20 18.57 0.58
N GLU A 136 -23.77 17.59 1.36
CA GLU A 136 -24.25 17.36 2.73
C GLU A 136 -23.71 18.36 3.76
N LYS A 137 -22.55 18.97 3.52
CA LYS A 137 -22.00 20.00 4.43
C LYS A 137 -22.64 21.39 4.28
N THR A 138 -23.49 21.61 3.31
CA THR A 138 -24.08 22.93 3.03
C THR A 138 -25.50 23.07 3.61
N THR A 139 -26.09 22.06 4.24
CA THR A 139 -27.44 22.09 4.83
C THR A 139 -27.42 22.03 6.36
N VAL A 140 -26.64 22.87 7.00
CA VAL A 140 -26.86 23.18 8.43
C VAL A 140 -27.49 24.58 8.52
N THR A 141 -28.78 24.61 8.57
CA THR A 141 -29.58 25.82 8.85
C THR A 141 -29.31 26.30 10.30
N PRO A 142 -28.99 27.57 10.51
CA PRO A 142 -28.94 28.10 11.86
C PRO A 142 -30.39 28.13 12.45
N GLN A 143 -30.62 27.43 13.55
CA GLN A 143 -31.84 27.68 14.36
C GLN A 143 -31.72 29.06 15.00
N GLU A 144 -32.62 29.93 14.64
CA GLU A 144 -32.93 31.17 15.33
C GLU A 144 -33.27 30.89 16.79
N THR A 145 -32.53 31.51 17.69
CA THR A 145 -32.95 31.71 19.06
C THR A 145 -33.89 32.91 19.08
N ALA A 146 -35.17 32.66 19.35
CA ALA A 146 -36.15 33.68 19.74
C ALA A 146 -36.60 33.37 21.17
N GLU A 147 -36.51 34.42 22.02
CA GLU A 147 -37.07 34.67 23.36
C GLU A 147 -36.51 33.88 24.54
#